data_2be8792d7dff55334aea48bed3bf7768
#
_entry.id   2be8792d7dff55334aea48bed3bf7768
#
_cell.length_a   1.000
_cell.length_b   1.000
_cell.length_c   1.000
_cell.angle_alpha   90.00
_cell.angle_beta   90.00
_cell.angle_gamma   90.00
#
_symmetry.space_group_name_H-M   'P 1'
#
loop_
_entity.id
_entity.type
_entity.pdbx_description
1 polymer ?
#
loop_
_entity_poly.entity_id
_entity_poly.type
_entity_poly.pdbx_seq_one_letter_code
_entity_poly.pdbx_strand_id
1 'polypeptide(L)'
;SLSIAENGLYYYTFQIESVGFVSCGYLETGYISKQPHGFLLTVSSNDYKTPEWFKGGVMYQIFPDRFCKVGAMPDIKGRIERKDWGGLPSYKPNEYGKVLNNDFFGGNFKGIENKLPYLHDLGVTTIYLNPIFEAASNHRYDTSDYMKIDPILGTEDDFSLLVQAAKKQGMRIILDGVFNHTGDDSVYFNKYGHYPSVGAYQSVDSPYYSWYSFQQFPDKYESWWGIDILPEVNENSEEYQNFIFGKNGVLKKWL
;
A
#
# COMPACT_ATOMS: atom_id res chain seq x y z
N SER A 1 -35.04 -11.61 18.74
CA SER A 1 -33.99 -10.57 18.57
C SER A 1 -32.84 -10.88 19.49
N LEU A 2 -31.63 -10.75 19.00
CA LEU A 2 -30.38 -10.88 19.76
C LEU A 2 -29.85 -9.46 20.02
N SER A 3 -29.47 -9.16 21.28
CA SER A 3 -28.84 -7.91 21.65
C SER A 3 -27.46 -8.22 22.23
N ILE A 4 -26.41 -7.60 21.66
CA ILE A 4 -25.03 -7.76 22.11
C ILE A 4 -24.55 -6.37 22.53
N ALA A 5 -24.12 -6.23 23.78
CA ALA A 5 -23.75 -4.94 24.37
C ALA A 5 -22.25 -4.61 24.24
N GLU A 6 -21.41 -5.61 24.07
CA GLU A 6 -19.96 -5.45 24.05
C GLU A 6 -19.42 -5.43 22.61
N ASN A 7 -18.44 -4.55 22.34
CA ASN A 7 -17.74 -4.56 21.05
C ASN A 7 -16.93 -5.85 20.89
N GLY A 8 -16.94 -6.41 19.69
CA GLY A 8 -16.19 -7.63 19.42
C GLY A 8 -16.56 -8.31 18.12
N LEU A 9 -15.83 -9.39 17.85
CA LEU A 9 -16.13 -10.32 16.77
C LEU A 9 -16.85 -11.53 17.36
N TYR A 10 -18.07 -11.74 16.92
CA TYR A 10 -18.91 -12.83 17.37
C TYR A 10 -19.16 -13.78 16.21
N TYR A 11 -19.38 -15.04 16.54
CA TYR A 11 -19.73 -16.06 15.57
C TYR A 11 -21.02 -16.74 16.01
N TYR A 12 -21.96 -16.90 15.09
CA TYR A 12 -23.21 -17.59 15.38
C TYR A 12 -23.53 -18.64 14.33
N THR A 13 -24.27 -19.65 14.73
CA THR A 13 -24.76 -20.70 13.84
C THR A 13 -26.25 -20.89 14.09
N PHE A 14 -26.94 -21.48 13.12
CA PHE A 14 -28.32 -21.93 13.28
C PHE A 14 -28.31 -23.44 13.49
N GLN A 15 -29.06 -23.91 14.48
CA GLN A 15 -29.35 -25.33 14.66
C GLN A 15 -30.76 -25.64 14.17
N ILE A 16 -30.85 -26.62 13.29
CA ILE A 16 -32.13 -27.15 12.79
C ILE A 16 -32.25 -28.59 13.28
N GLU A 17 -33.24 -28.88 14.11
CA GLU A 17 -33.37 -30.14 14.84
C GLU A 17 -33.34 -31.41 13.97
N SER A 18 -33.89 -31.35 12.76
CA SER A 18 -33.94 -32.50 11.85
C SER A 18 -32.80 -32.58 10.83
N VAL A 19 -31.96 -31.55 10.71
CA VAL A 19 -31.00 -31.41 9.58
C VAL A 19 -29.58 -31.20 10.04
N GLY A 20 -29.36 -30.74 11.28
CA GLY A 20 -28.04 -30.38 11.83
C GLY A 20 -27.80 -28.87 11.89
N PHE A 21 -26.53 -28.45 11.80
CA PHE A 21 -26.19 -27.04 11.87
C PHE A 21 -26.05 -26.42 10.50
N VAL A 22 -26.56 -25.21 10.34
CA VAL A 22 -26.29 -24.35 9.19
C VAL A 22 -25.15 -23.41 9.53
N SER A 23 -24.12 -23.40 8.74
CA SER A 23 -22.96 -22.55 8.95
C SER A 23 -22.58 -21.77 7.68
N CYS A 24 -21.79 -20.73 7.86
CA CYS A 24 -21.21 -19.95 6.79
C CYS A 24 -19.84 -20.47 6.41
N GLY A 25 -19.56 -20.59 5.13
CA GLY A 25 -18.20 -20.78 4.62
C GLY A 25 -17.55 -19.45 4.25
N TYR A 26 -16.32 -19.53 3.80
CA TYR A 26 -15.49 -18.37 3.39
C TYR A 26 -16.15 -17.50 2.28
N LEU A 27 -17.11 -18.02 1.57
CA LEU A 27 -17.83 -17.33 0.47
C LEU A 27 -19.27 -16.93 0.85
N GLU A 28 -19.57 -16.78 2.13
CA GLU A 28 -20.90 -16.34 2.64
C GLU A 28 -22.07 -17.25 2.23
N THR A 29 -21.81 -18.41 1.68
CA THR A 29 -22.85 -19.38 1.37
C THR A 29 -23.13 -20.28 2.57
N GLY A 30 -24.38 -20.34 3.02
CA GLY A 30 -24.77 -21.27 4.06
C GLY A 30 -24.71 -22.73 3.59
N TYR A 31 -24.19 -23.61 4.45
CA TYR A 31 -24.20 -25.05 4.21
C TYR A 31 -24.52 -25.81 5.52
N ILE A 32 -25.02 -27.04 5.37
CA ILE A 32 -25.34 -27.89 6.51
C ILE A 32 -24.08 -28.69 6.88
N SER A 33 -23.67 -28.62 8.15
CA SER A 33 -22.50 -29.31 8.67
C SER A 33 -22.68 -29.73 10.11
N LYS A 34 -22.03 -30.87 10.49
CA LYS A 34 -21.89 -31.31 11.90
C LYS A 34 -20.80 -30.52 12.64
N GLN A 35 -19.90 -29.85 11.93
CA GLN A 35 -18.85 -28.99 12.45
C GLN A 35 -18.99 -27.60 11.82
N PRO A 36 -19.92 -26.77 12.31
CA PRO A 36 -20.19 -25.48 11.71
C PRO A 36 -19.05 -24.48 11.97
N HIS A 37 -18.65 -23.77 10.93
CA HIS A 37 -17.99 -22.49 11.11
C HIS A 37 -19.06 -21.41 11.27
N GLY A 38 -18.95 -20.56 12.29
CA GLY A 38 -19.99 -19.56 12.56
C GLY A 38 -20.07 -18.47 11.48
N PHE A 39 -21.25 -17.90 11.32
CA PHE A 39 -21.40 -16.62 10.62
C PHE A 39 -20.78 -15.52 11.45
N LEU A 40 -19.92 -14.70 10.85
CA LEU A 40 -19.29 -13.59 11.53
C LEU A 40 -20.29 -12.46 11.77
N LEU A 41 -20.35 -11.97 13.01
CA LEU A 41 -21.06 -10.77 13.41
C LEU A 41 -20.07 -9.81 14.09
N THR A 42 -19.84 -8.68 13.48
CA THR A 42 -19.03 -7.61 14.06
C THR A 42 -19.92 -6.63 14.80
N VAL A 43 -19.61 -6.42 16.09
CA VAL A 43 -20.24 -5.40 16.91
C VAL A 43 -19.22 -4.30 17.19
N SER A 44 -19.50 -3.09 16.75
CA SER A 44 -18.63 -1.93 16.91
C SER A 44 -19.31 -0.81 17.70
N SER A 45 -18.51 0.07 18.29
CA SER A 45 -19.02 1.27 18.97
C SER A 45 -19.80 2.17 18.00
N ASN A 46 -20.87 2.79 18.49
CA ASN A 46 -21.60 3.82 17.77
C ASN A 46 -20.77 5.12 17.57
N ASP A 47 -19.63 5.25 18.25
CA ASP A 47 -18.75 6.39 18.11
C ASP A 47 -17.93 6.36 16.83
N TYR A 48 -17.74 5.16 16.24
CA TYR A 48 -17.10 5.02 14.94
C TYR A 48 -18.06 5.40 13.81
N LYS A 49 -17.70 6.45 13.09
CA LYS A 49 -18.50 6.93 11.94
C LYS A 49 -17.65 6.95 10.68
N THR A 50 -18.06 6.20 9.70
CA THR A 50 -17.52 6.36 8.34
C THR A 50 -17.86 7.77 7.84
N PRO A 51 -16.91 8.51 7.27
CA PRO A 51 -17.18 9.82 6.70
C PRO A 51 -18.30 9.78 5.65
N GLU A 52 -19.24 10.72 5.72
CA GLU A 52 -20.39 10.76 4.82
C GLU A 52 -20.00 10.82 3.33
N TRP A 53 -18.88 11.49 3.02
CA TRP A 53 -18.38 11.60 1.65
C TRP A 53 -17.94 10.27 1.04
N PHE A 54 -17.67 9.26 1.87
CA PHE A 54 -17.23 7.94 1.41
C PHE A 54 -18.39 6.95 1.23
N LYS A 55 -19.51 7.18 1.95
CA LYS A 55 -20.65 6.30 1.93
C LYS A 55 -21.37 6.32 0.57
N GLY A 56 -21.64 5.14 0.02
CA GLY A 56 -22.37 5.00 -1.24
C GLY A 56 -21.59 5.49 -2.48
N GLY A 57 -20.28 5.79 -2.33
CA GLY A 57 -19.42 6.19 -3.43
C GLY A 57 -18.84 5.01 -4.20
N VAL A 58 -18.18 5.32 -5.32
CA VAL A 58 -17.40 4.38 -6.12
C VAL A 58 -15.92 4.69 -5.93
N MET A 59 -15.16 3.72 -5.41
CA MET A 59 -13.71 3.82 -5.31
C MET A 59 -13.06 3.12 -6.49
N TYR A 60 -12.14 3.82 -7.17
CA TYR A 60 -11.38 3.28 -8.28
C TYR A 60 -9.89 3.23 -7.91
N GLN A 61 -9.33 2.02 -7.90
CA GLN A 61 -7.90 1.83 -7.62
C GLN A 61 -7.07 2.01 -8.88
N ILE A 62 -6.00 2.79 -8.78
CA ILE A 62 -5.07 3.07 -9.87
C ILE A 62 -3.69 2.54 -9.52
N PHE A 63 -3.11 1.74 -10.40
CA PHE A 63 -1.68 1.45 -10.45
C PHE A 63 -1.02 2.52 -11.34
N PRO A 64 -0.35 3.55 -10.77
CA PRO A 64 0.00 4.76 -11.51
C PRO A 64 0.87 4.52 -12.75
N ASP A 65 1.86 3.63 -12.63
CA ASP A 65 2.77 3.32 -13.73
C ASP A 65 2.06 2.82 -15.00
N ARG A 66 0.87 2.20 -14.87
CA ARG A 66 0.17 1.48 -15.93
C ARG A 66 -1.18 2.09 -16.31
N PHE A 67 -1.52 3.27 -15.79
CA PHE A 67 -2.85 3.85 -16.01
C PHE A 67 -2.88 4.81 -17.19
N CYS A 68 -2.05 5.84 -17.19
CA CYS A 68 -1.93 6.80 -18.30
C CYS A 68 -0.59 7.52 -18.23
N LYS A 69 0.06 7.65 -19.36
CA LYS A 69 1.34 8.35 -19.51
C LYS A 69 1.18 9.65 -20.28
N VAL A 70 1.80 10.71 -19.79
CA VAL A 70 1.94 11.99 -20.48
C VAL A 70 3.39 12.45 -20.43
N GLY A 71 3.97 12.74 -21.57
CA GLY A 71 5.38 13.13 -21.68
C GLY A 71 6.36 11.95 -21.68
N ALA A 72 7.63 12.25 -21.59
CA ALA A 72 8.70 11.26 -21.51
C ALA A 72 8.93 10.81 -20.07
N MET A 73 9.25 9.55 -19.89
CA MET A 73 9.74 9.06 -18.61
C MET A 73 11.15 9.60 -18.35
N PRO A 74 11.49 10.07 -17.15
CA PRO A 74 12.84 10.47 -16.82
C PRO A 74 13.80 9.28 -16.92
N ASP A 75 15.02 9.52 -17.40
CA ASP A 75 16.07 8.49 -17.43
C ASP A 75 16.64 8.30 -16.01
N ILE A 76 16.37 7.16 -15.42
CA ILE A 76 16.80 6.81 -14.08
C ILE A 76 17.58 5.50 -14.14
N LYS A 77 18.80 5.51 -13.65
CA LYS A 77 19.66 4.32 -13.62
C LYS A 77 18.96 3.12 -12.98
N GLY A 78 18.98 1.99 -13.67
CA GLY A 78 18.38 0.74 -13.21
C GLY A 78 16.90 0.57 -13.54
N ARG A 79 16.23 1.60 -14.04
CA ARG A 79 14.83 1.56 -14.48
C ARG A 79 14.74 1.48 -15.99
N ILE A 80 13.93 0.56 -16.50
CA ILE A 80 13.81 0.27 -17.94
C ILE A 80 12.47 0.79 -18.44
N GLU A 81 12.49 1.81 -19.31
CA GLU A 81 11.26 2.30 -19.93
C GLU A 81 10.73 1.30 -20.96
N ARG A 82 9.48 0.92 -20.83
CA ARG A 82 8.73 0.14 -21.82
C ARG A 82 8.23 1.06 -22.93
N LYS A 83 8.49 0.67 -24.18
CA LYS A 83 8.02 1.38 -25.36
C LYS A 83 6.68 0.84 -25.91
N ASP A 84 6.28 -0.33 -25.45
CA ASP A 84 5.08 -1.06 -25.85
C ASP A 84 3.95 -0.84 -24.81
N TRP A 85 3.42 0.38 -24.75
CA TRP A 85 2.31 0.69 -23.83
C TRP A 85 1.16 -0.33 -23.96
N GLY A 86 0.74 -0.91 -22.82
CA GLY A 86 -0.25 -1.98 -22.79
C GLY A 86 0.30 -3.37 -23.09
N GLY A 87 1.62 -3.51 -23.30
CA GLY A 87 2.29 -4.79 -23.44
C GLY A 87 2.33 -5.60 -22.13
N LEU A 88 2.80 -6.83 -22.23
CA LEU A 88 2.93 -7.70 -21.07
C LEU A 88 4.13 -7.31 -20.22
N PRO A 89 3.95 -7.00 -18.90
CA PRO A 89 5.06 -6.70 -18.00
C PRO A 89 6.04 -7.86 -17.87
N SER A 90 7.29 -7.57 -17.49
CA SER A 90 8.29 -8.60 -17.17
C SER A 90 7.93 -9.28 -15.85
N TYR A 91 7.35 -10.48 -15.91
CA TYR A 91 6.89 -11.24 -14.74
C TYR A 91 7.68 -12.54 -14.50
N LYS A 92 8.53 -12.92 -15.45
CA LYS A 92 9.34 -14.14 -15.33
C LYS A 92 10.61 -13.85 -14.53
N PRO A 93 11.04 -14.78 -13.67
CA PRO A 93 12.32 -14.68 -13.00
C PRO A 93 13.49 -14.61 -14.00
N ASN A 94 14.52 -13.87 -13.64
CA ASN A 94 15.80 -13.87 -14.36
C ASN A 94 16.61 -15.17 -14.08
N GLU A 95 17.81 -15.25 -14.60
CA GLU A 95 18.74 -16.37 -14.38
C GLU A 95 19.09 -16.65 -12.90
N TYR A 96 18.87 -15.68 -12.02
CA TYR A 96 19.05 -15.81 -10.56
C TYR A 96 17.74 -16.10 -9.81
N GLY A 97 16.66 -16.42 -10.53
CA GLY A 97 15.36 -16.70 -9.92
C GLY A 97 14.62 -15.49 -9.39
N LYS A 98 15.03 -14.25 -9.76
CA LYS A 98 14.45 -12.99 -9.26
C LYS A 98 13.60 -12.29 -10.30
N VAL A 99 12.42 -11.83 -9.92
CA VAL A 99 11.60 -10.87 -10.69
C VAL A 99 12.01 -9.47 -10.25
N LEU A 100 12.58 -8.68 -11.16
CA LEU A 100 13.19 -7.39 -10.82
C LEU A 100 12.17 -6.26 -10.67
N ASN A 101 11.01 -6.35 -11.30
CA ASN A 101 9.96 -5.32 -11.31
C ASN A 101 10.49 -3.92 -11.70
N ASN A 102 11.53 -3.87 -12.53
CA ASN A 102 12.22 -2.64 -12.93
C ASN A 102 11.90 -2.17 -14.36
N ASP A 103 10.88 -2.78 -14.98
CA ASP A 103 10.31 -2.35 -16.25
C ASP A 103 9.11 -1.43 -16.01
N PHE A 104 9.19 -0.21 -16.49
CA PHE A 104 8.20 0.84 -16.26
C PHE A 104 7.50 1.23 -17.56
N PHE A 105 6.17 1.35 -17.53
CA PHE A 105 5.41 1.96 -18.63
C PHE A 105 5.42 3.48 -18.56
N GLY A 106 5.72 4.05 -17.41
CA GLY A 106 5.89 5.48 -17.21
C GLY A 106 4.59 6.27 -17.08
N GLY A 107 3.50 5.62 -16.63
CA GLY A 107 2.30 6.30 -16.19
C GLY A 107 2.61 7.28 -15.06
N ASN A 108 1.92 8.42 -15.00
CA ASN A 108 2.27 9.52 -14.12
C ASN A 108 1.06 10.36 -13.67
N PHE A 109 1.28 11.30 -12.76
CA PHE A 109 0.19 12.14 -12.21
C PHE A 109 -0.50 12.98 -13.30
N LYS A 110 0.25 13.48 -14.27
CA LYS A 110 -0.34 14.23 -15.39
C LYS A 110 -1.24 13.34 -16.25
N GLY A 111 -0.87 12.07 -16.41
CA GLY A 111 -1.71 11.10 -17.08
C GLY A 111 -3.00 10.82 -16.31
N ILE A 112 -2.92 10.68 -14.99
CA ILE A 112 -4.10 10.50 -14.12
C ILE A 112 -4.99 11.75 -14.21
N GLU A 113 -4.41 12.96 -14.10
CA GLU A 113 -5.13 14.24 -14.24
C GLU A 113 -5.92 14.30 -15.54
N ASN A 114 -5.31 13.94 -16.66
CA ASN A 114 -5.97 13.93 -17.98
C ASN A 114 -7.13 12.92 -18.08
N LYS A 115 -7.16 11.92 -17.20
CA LYS A 115 -8.21 10.90 -17.14
C LYS A 115 -9.30 11.20 -16.09
N LEU A 116 -9.21 12.29 -15.34
CA LEU A 116 -10.24 12.65 -14.37
C LEU A 116 -11.65 12.79 -14.97
N PRO A 117 -11.85 13.39 -16.17
CA PRO A 117 -13.18 13.42 -16.78
C PRO A 117 -13.74 12.03 -17.05
N TYR A 118 -12.92 11.10 -17.54
CA TYR A 118 -13.33 9.70 -17.72
C TYR A 118 -13.75 9.04 -16.40
N LEU A 119 -12.98 9.25 -15.32
CA LEU A 119 -13.30 8.71 -14.00
C LEU A 119 -14.59 9.33 -13.43
N HIS A 120 -14.79 10.62 -13.64
CA HIS A 120 -16.02 11.31 -13.26
C HIS A 120 -17.24 10.74 -13.99
N ASP A 121 -17.16 10.56 -15.32
CA ASP A 121 -18.24 10.00 -16.11
C ASP A 121 -18.55 8.55 -15.74
N LEU A 122 -17.56 7.82 -15.23
CA LEU A 122 -17.74 6.46 -14.67
C LEU A 122 -18.42 6.48 -13.29
N GLY A 123 -18.60 7.64 -12.68
CA GLY A 123 -19.20 7.80 -11.36
C GLY A 123 -18.24 7.62 -10.18
N VAL A 124 -16.92 7.71 -10.43
CA VAL A 124 -15.91 7.59 -9.39
C VAL A 124 -15.96 8.80 -8.46
N THR A 125 -16.00 8.55 -7.15
CA THR A 125 -15.98 9.57 -6.10
C THR A 125 -14.68 9.53 -5.30
N THR A 126 -13.94 8.42 -5.37
CA THR A 126 -12.70 8.22 -4.64
C THR A 126 -11.69 7.50 -5.52
N ILE A 127 -10.50 8.06 -5.62
CA ILE A 127 -9.36 7.46 -6.31
C ILE A 127 -8.41 6.91 -5.24
N TYR A 128 -8.15 5.60 -5.25
CA TYR A 128 -7.12 4.97 -4.44
C TYR A 128 -5.85 4.81 -5.30
N LEU A 129 -4.77 5.46 -4.91
CA LEU A 129 -3.48 5.31 -5.60
C LEU A 129 -2.65 4.23 -4.92
N ASN A 130 -2.22 3.21 -5.68
CA ASN A 130 -1.12 2.36 -5.25
C ASN A 130 0.10 3.22 -4.91
N PRO A 131 1.10 2.70 -4.17
CA PRO A 131 2.17 3.54 -3.61
C PRO A 131 2.78 4.53 -4.60
N ILE A 132 2.97 5.76 -4.13
CA ILE A 132 3.50 6.88 -4.93
C ILE A 132 4.90 7.32 -4.51
N PHE A 133 5.39 6.80 -3.38
CA PHE A 133 6.67 7.20 -2.81
C PHE A 133 7.84 6.62 -3.61
N GLU A 134 9.02 7.24 -3.48
CA GLU A 134 10.24 6.75 -4.12
C GLU A 134 10.51 5.29 -3.75
N ALA A 135 10.78 4.46 -4.76
CA ALA A 135 11.01 3.03 -4.62
C ALA A 135 11.84 2.49 -5.78
N ALA A 136 12.42 1.30 -5.66
CA ALA A 136 13.19 0.68 -6.74
C ALA A 136 12.27 0.04 -7.80
N SER A 137 11.16 -0.55 -7.38
CA SER A 137 10.25 -1.30 -8.24
C SER A 137 9.14 -0.44 -8.88
N ASN A 138 8.56 -0.95 -9.96
CA ASN A 138 7.43 -0.33 -10.65
C ASN A 138 6.14 -0.30 -9.82
N HIS A 139 5.98 -1.22 -8.85
CA HIS A 139 4.82 -1.27 -7.95
C HIS A 139 4.98 -0.40 -6.70
N ARG A 140 6.20 -0.02 -6.33
CA ARG A 140 6.55 0.89 -5.23
C ARG A 140 6.16 0.41 -3.83
N TYR A 141 5.87 -0.89 -3.66
CA TYR A 141 5.65 -1.47 -2.34
C TYR A 141 6.95 -1.62 -1.54
N ASP A 142 8.10 -1.57 -2.18
CA ASP A 142 9.45 -1.52 -1.61
C ASP A 142 9.91 -0.06 -1.38
N THR A 143 9.17 0.68 -0.56
CA THR A 143 9.41 2.11 -0.34
C THR A 143 10.85 2.40 0.05
N SER A 144 11.49 3.28 -0.72
CA SER A 144 12.86 3.77 -0.48
C SER A 144 12.89 5.06 0.34
N ASP A 145 11.95 5.98 0.11
CA ASP A 145 11.84 7.23 0.87
C ASP A 145 10.37 7.68 0.95
N TYR A 146 9.77 7.58 2.15
CA TYR A 146 8.39 8.04 2.39
C TYR A 146 8.20 9.55 2.26
N MET A 147 9.29 10.31 2.33
CA MET A 147 9.24 11.77 2.26
C MET A 147 9.37 12.30 0.85
N LYS A 148 9.49 11.42 -0.15
CA LYS A 148 9.62 11.80 -1.57
C LYS A 148 8.64 11.05 -2.46
N ILE A 149 8.17 11.75 -3.46
CA ILE A 149 7.43 11.16 -4.58
C ILE A 149 8.43 10.48 -5.53
N ASP A 150 8.03 9.33 -6.08
CA ASP A 150 8.79 8.68 -7.14
C ASP A 150 8.90 9.59 -8.38
N PRO A 151 10.11 9.89 -8.86
CA PRO A 151 10.31 10.88 -9.92
C PRO A 151 9.69 10.50 -11.28
N ILE A 152 9.34 9.22 -11.51
CA ILE A 152 8.60 8.82 -12.71
C ILE A 152 7.16 9.33 -12.65
N LEU A 153 6.57 9.42 -11.46
CA LEU A 153 5.20 9.88 -11.29
C LEU A 153 5.07 11.40 -11.45
N GLY A 154 6.12 12.14 -11.15
CA GLY A 154 6.15 13.60 -11.18
C GLY A 154 6.72 14.20 -9.90
N THR A 155 6.43 15.48 -9.69
CA THR A 155 6.86 16.27 -8.53
C THR A 155 5.76 16.34 -7.46
N GLU A 156 6.08 16.92 -6.29
CA GLU A 156 5.07 17.26 -5.27
C GLU A 156 4.06 18.29 -5.80
N ASP A 157 4.49 19.21 -6.66
CA ASP A 157 3.60 20.18 -7.33
C ASP A 157 2.63 19.48 -8.30
N ASP A 158 3.11 18.51 -9.08
CA ASP A 158 2.24 17.72 -9.97
C ASP A 158 1.21 16.92 -9.18
N PHE A 159 1.60 16.38 -8.04
CA PHE A 159 0.67 15.69 -7.14
C PHE A 159 -0.37 16.65 -6.55
N SER A 160 0.07 17.83 -6.09
CA SER A 160 -0.84 18.87 -5.59
C SER A 160 -1.85 19.33 -6.65
N LEU A 161 -1.42 19.49 -7.90
CA LEU A 161 -2.30 19.82 -9.03
C LEU A 161 -3.32 18.71 -9.29
N LEU A 162 -2.90 17.44 -9.26
CA LEU A 162 -3.81 16.30 -9.40
C LEU A 162 -4.87 16.28 -8.29
N VAL A 163 -4.48 16.50 -7.02
CA VAL A 163 -5.41 16.54 -5.88
C VAL A 163 -6.43 17.66 -6.05
N GLN A 164 -5.97 18.86 -6.46
CA GLN A 164 -6.85 20.00 -6.69
C GLN A 164 -7.82 19.77 -7.87
N ALA A 165 -7.32 19.17 -8.95
CA ALA A 165 -8.14 18.83 -10.12
C ALA A 165 -9.19 17.77 -9.80
N ALA A 166 -8.83 16.72 -9.06
CA ALA A 166 -9.75 15.69 -8.58
C ALA A 166 -10.84 16.30 -7.69
N LYS A 167 -10.45 17.16 -6.74
CA LYS A 167 -11.39 17.86 -5.84
C LYS A 167 -12.39 18.73 -6.61
N LYS A 168 -11.96 19.42 -7.67
CA LYS A 168 -12.87 20.25 -8.54
C LYS A 168 -13.92 19.39 -9.24
N GLN A 169 -13.65 18.11 -9.47
CA GLN A 169 -14.59 17.15 -10.06
C GLN A 169 -15.31 16.28 -9.01
N GLY A 170 -15.28 16.68 -7.73
CA GLY A 170 -15.96 15.97 -6.65
C GLY A 170 -15.29 14.67 -6.20
N MET A 171 -14.09 14.38 -6.68
CA MET A 171 -13.33 13.18 -6.31
C MET A 171 -12.33 13.46 -5.19
N ARG A 172 -12.06 12.45 -4.38
CA ARG A 172 -11.02 12.46 -3.33
C ARG A 172 -9.96 11.44 -3.63
N ILE A 173 -8.75 11.67 -3.11
CA ILE A 173 -7.61 10.76 -3.28
C ILE A 173 -7.31 10.11 -1.93
N ILE A 174 -7.06 8.79 -1.97
CA ILE A 174 -6.51 8.00 -0.87
C ILE A 174 -5.15 7.50 -1.31
N LEU A 175 -4.16 7.64 -0.45
CA LEU A 175 -2.80 7.13 -0.66
C LEU A 175 -2.62 5.78 0.01
N ASP A 176 -1.88 4.91 -0.65
CA ASP A 176 -1.44 3.64 -0.08
C ASP A 176 -0.28 3.89 0.91
N GLY A 177 -0.50 3.55 2.16
CA GLY A 177 0.48 3.69 3.23
C GLY A 177 1.08 2.34 3.62
N VAL A 178 2.19 1.96 2.99
CA VAL A 178 2.90 0.70 3.26
C VAL A 178 3.87 0.94 4.41
N PHE A 179 3.42 0.76 5.66
CA PHE A 179 4.20 1.11 6.85
C PHE A 179 4.72 -0.09 7.65
N ASN A 180 4.49 -1.31 7.20
CA ASN A 180 4.94 -2.53 7.85
C ASN A 180 6.34 -3.00 7.40
N HIS A 181 6.87 -2.46 6.31
CA HIS A 181 8.21 -2.74 5.82
C HIS A 181 8.72 -1.59 4.94
N THR A 182 10.02 -1.60 4.65
CA THR A 182 10.64 -0.73 3.65
C THR A 182 11.32 -1.57 2.56
N GLY A 183 11.79 -0.94 1.50
CA GLY A 183 12.76 -1.59 0.61
C GLY A 183 14.11 -1.80 1.34
N ASP A 184 14.83 -2.86 1.01
CA ASP A 184 16.22 -3.04 1.45
C ASP A 184 17.15 -1.99 0.83
N ASP A 185 16.76 -1.44 -0.33
CA ASP A 185 17.36 -0.25 -0.97
C ASP A 185 16.55 1.01 -0.61
N SER A 186 16.55 1.38 0.65
CA SER A 186 15.90 2.57 1.18
C SER A 186 16.87 3.45 1.94
N VAL A 187 16.55 4.72 2.13
CA VAL A 187 17.35 5.65 2.96
C VAL A 187 17.45 5.19 4.42
N TYR A 188 16.54 4.33 4.85
CA TYR A 188 16.41 3.83 6.21
C TYR A 188 17.24 2.55 6.45
N PHE A 189 17.17 1.58 5.53
CA PHE A 189 17.89 0.32 5.62
C PHE A 189 19.25 0.38 4.92
N ASN A 190 19.30 0.94 3.71
CA ASN A 190 20.49 1.25 2.89
C ASN A 190 21.46 0.09 2.73
N LYS A 191 20.96 -1.09 2.37
CA LYS A 191 21.76 -2.32 2.24
C LYS A 191 22.90 -2.17 1.25
N TYR A 192 22.68 -1.45 0.16
CA TYR A 192 23.63 -1.32 -0.94
C TYR A 192 24.48 -0.05 -0.91
N GLY A 193 24.28 0.83 0.07
CA GLY A 193 25.03 2.08 0.19
C GLY A 193 24.70 3.10 -0.92
N HIS A 194 23.53 3.05 -1.49
CA HIS A 194 23.12 3.99 -2.55
C HIS A 194 22.75 5.38 -2.01
N TYR A 195 22.49 5.49 -0.73
CA TYR A 195 22.10 6.74 -0.07
C TYR A 195 23.23 7.27 0.82
N PRO A 196 23.35 8.59 0.99
CA PRO A 196 24.36 9.19 1.86
C PRO A 196 24.10 8.98 3.34
N SER A 197 22.89 8.56 3.72
CA SER A 197 22.53 8.23 5.11
C SER A 197 23.18 6.92 5.55
N VAL A 198 23.53 6.81 6.83
CA VAL A 198 23.90 5.52 7.43
C VAL A 198 22.63 4.76 7.75
N GLY A 199 22.30 3.76 6.93
CA GLY A 199 21.13 2.92 7.12
C GLY A 199 21.30 1.86 8.21
N ALA A 200 20.19 1.27 8.61
CA ALA A 200 20.16 0.24 9.67
C ALA A 200 21.02 -0.99 9.35
N TYR A 201 21.15 -1.36 8.08
CA TYR A 201 21.99 -2.48 7.66
C TYR A 201 23.48 -2.21 7.81
N GLN A 202 23.88 -0.93 7.76
CA GLN A 202 25.29 -0.53 7.71
C GLN A 202 25.93 -0.36 9.10
N SER A 203 25.12 0.00 10.11
CA SER A 203 25.64 0.24 11.47
C SER A 203 24.58 0.07 12.54
N VAL A 204 25.00 -0.50 13.67
CA VAL A 204 24.17 -0.53 14.89
C VAL A 204 23.96 0.85 15.50
N ASP A 205 24.80 1.83 15.14
CA ASP A 205 24.67 3.23 15.55
C ASP A 205 23.81 4.06 14.58
N SER A 206 23.23 3.44 13.57
CA SER A 206 22.31 4.12 12.67
C SER A 206 21.07 4.64 13.42
N PRO A 207 20.59 5.86 13.12
CA PRO A 207 19.35 6.36 13.69
C PRO A 207 18.11 5.52 13.34
N TYR A 208 18.24 4.63 12.37
CA TYR A 208 17.18 3.74 11.91
C TYR A 208 17.33 2.31 12.45
N TYR A 209 18.40 2.01 13.23
CA TYR A 209 18.66 0.64 13.69
C TYR A 209 17.51 0.05 14.51
N SER A 210 16.92 0.85 15.41
CA SER A 210 15.78 0.47 16.24
C SER A 210 14.49 0.18 15.47
N TRP A 211 14.43 0.58 14.18
CA TRP A 211 13.28 0.34 13.32
C TRP A 211 13.17 -1.11 12.85
N TYR A 212 14.26 -1.88 12.94
CA TYR A 212 14.32 -3.24 12.40
C TYR A 212 14.78 -4.24 13.46
N SER A 213 14.37 -5.49 13.27
CA SER A 213 14.74 -6.59 14.16
C SER A 213 15.78 -7.48 13.49
N PHE A 214 17.00 -7.50 14.04
CA PHE A 214 18.09 -8.35 13.57
C PHE A 214 18.25 -9.58 14.45
N GLN A 215 18.24 -10.77 13.83
CA GLN A 215 18.59 -12.03 14.48
C GLN A 215 20.10 -12.22 14.51
N GLN A 216 20.78 -11.83 13.44
CA GLN A 216 22.24 -11.79 13.32
C GLN A 216 22.62 -10.62 12.41
N PHE A 217 23.11 -9.53 12.99
CA PHE A 217 23.52 -8.34 12.25
C PHE A 217 24.72 -8.62 11.32
N PRO A 218 24.74 -8.06 10.11
CA PRO A 218 23.64 -7.35 9.45
C PRO A 218 22.73 -8.25 8.59
N ASP A 219 23.11 -9.51 8.36
CA ASP A 219 22.61 -10.33 7.25
C ASP A 219 21.29 -11.08 7.57
N LYS A 220 20.97 -11.26 8.86
CA LYS A 220 19.71 -11.93 9.26
C LYS A 220 18.82 -10.95 9.99
N TYR A 221 17.73 -10.59 9.37
CA TYR A 221 16.71 -9.67 9.88
C TYR A 221 15.32 -10.18 9.56
N GLU A 222 14.34 -9.70 10.32
CA GLU A 222 12.93 -9.96 10.02
C GLU A 222 12.56 -9.31 8.69
N SER A 223 11.82 -10.04 7.86
CA SER A 223 11.37 -9.56 6.56
C SER A 223 9.92 -9.99 6.30
N TRP A 224 9.17 -9.12 5.64
CA TRP A 224 7.77 -9.32 5.34
C TRP A 224 7.58 -10.60 4.50
N TRP A 225 6.89 -11.59 5.10
CA TRP A 225 6.68 -12.91 4.53
C TRP A 225 7.99 -13.67 4.15
N GLY A 226 9.11 -13.33 4.76
CA GLY A 226 10.40 -13.94 4.45
C GLY A 226 11.01 -13.45 3.13
N ILE A 227 10.57 -12.32 2.62
CA ILE A 227 11.07 -11.69 1.38
C ILE A 227 12.22 -10.74 1.76
N ASP A 228 13.45 -11.15 1.56
CA ASP A 228 14.67 -10.45 2.01
C ASP A 228 14.79 -8.99 1.54
N ILE A 229 14.20 -8.64 0.41
CA ILE A 229 14.22 -7.27 -0.10
C ILE A 229 13.20 -6.35 0.58
N LEU A 230 12.41 -6.88 1.53
CA LEU A 230 11.37 -6.15 2.27
C LEU A 230 11.60 -6.28 3.78
N PRO A 231 12.66 -5.64 4.34
CA PRO A 231 12.91 -5.65 5.77
C PRO A 231 11.70 -5.11 6.54
N GLU A 232 11.20 -5.93 7.44
CA GLU A 232 10.03 -5.63 8.28
C GLU A 232 10.41 -4.62 9.36
N VAL A 233 9.56 -3.63 9.58
CA VAL A 233 9.79 -2.64 10.62
C VAL A 233 9.18 -3.09 11.94
N ASN A 234 9.80 -2.70 13.02
CA ASN A 234 9.26 -2.81 14.36
C ASN A 234 8.29 -1.66 14.61
N GLU A 235 7.00 -1.89 14.45
CA GLU A 235 5.96 -0.88 14.65
C GLU A 235 5.89 -0.37 16.10
N ASN A 236 6.52 -1.07 17.06
CA ASN A 236 6.62 -0.63 18.45
C ASN A 236 7.83 0.27 18.71
N SER A 237 8.70 0.50 17.73
CA SER A 237 9.78 1.49 17.86
C SER A 237 9.19 2.90 17.98
N GLU A 238 9.50 3.58 19.09
CA GLU A 238 9.04 4.97 19.32
C GLU A 238 9.55 5.92 18.23
N GLU A 239 10.80 5.71 17.79
CA GLU A 239 11.41 6.51 16.72
C GLU A 239 10.68 6.33 15.40
N TYR A 240 10.31 5.07 15.06
CA TYR A 240 9.53 4.81 13.85
C TYR A 240 8.12 5.38 13.94
N GLN A 241 7.43 5.17 15.07
CA GLN A 241 6.11 5.76 15.30
C GLN A 241 6.14 7.28 15.19
N ASN A 242 7.15 7.92 15.78
CA ASN A 242 7.31 9.37 15.71
C ASN A 242 7.62 9.84 14.28
N PHE A 243 8.37 9.06 13.50
CA PHE A 243 8.61 9.35 12.09
C PHE A 243 7.31 9.25 11.26
N ILE A 244 6.44 8.28 11.52
CA ILE A 244 5.18 8.13 10.78
C ILE A 244 4.12 9.15 11.28
N PHE A 245 3.88 9.22 12.59
CA PHE A 245 2.74 9.94 13.20
C PHE A 245 3.11 11.30 13.81
N GLY A 246 4.38 11.59 13.98
CA GLY A 246 4.86 12.81 14.64
C GLY A 246 4.49 14.09 13.90
N LYS A 247 4.68 15.22 14.56
CA LYS A 247 4.32 16.56 14.04
C LYS A 247 4.92 16.88 12.66
N ASN A 248 6.12 16.36 12.39
CA ASN A 248 6.82 16.49 11.10
C ASN A 248 6.93 15.14 10.38
N GLY A 249 6.08 14.21 10.74
CA GLY A 249 6.11 12.85 10.22
C GLY A 249 5.44 12.70 8.85
N VAL A 250 5.50 11.48 8.35
CA VAL A 250 5.01 11.11 7.00
C VAL A 250 3.54 11.47 6.83
N LEU A 251 2.67 11.08 7.79
CA LEU A 251 1.23 11.36 7.68
C LEU A 251 0.96 12.86 7.66
N LYS A 252 1.71 13.65 8.46
CA LYS A 252 1.52 15.10 8.49
C LYS A 252 1.97 15.78 7.20
N LYS A 253 2.95 15.20 6.50
CA LYS A 253 3.40 15.73 5.21
C LYS A 253 2.34 15.52 4.11
N TRP A 254 1.67 14.38 4.10
CA TRP A 254 0.83 13.98 2.97
C TRP A 254 -0.67 14.19 3.18
N LEU A 255 -1.11 14.54 4.40
CA LEU A 255 -2.50 14.86 4.78
C LEU A 255 -2.69 16.36 5.04
#